data_24aa7c3f7c5b8bf680f09cff5a139414
#
_entry.id   24aa7c3f7c5b8bf680f09cff5a139414
#
_cell.length_a   1.000
_cell.length_b   1.000
_cell.length_c   1.000
_cell.angle_alpha   90.00
_cell.angle_beta   90.00
_cell.angle_gamma   90.00
#
_symmetry.space_group_name_H-M   'P 1'
#
loop_
_entity.id
_entity.type
_entity.pdbx_description
1 polymer ?
#
loop_
_entity_poly.entity_id
_entity_poly.type
_entity_poly.pdbx_seq_one_letter_code
_entity_poly.pdbx_strand_id
1 'polypeptide(L)'
;MHLIMDIKKIANNIWKVALSLILGGAILYWMYRGFDFKQVEDVLLHKMSWTWMLLSFPFGISAQVFRGWRWKQSLEPLGEKARSSISIYSIFLSYALSLVIPRAGEFARCGVLKKWDDVSFPKALGTVVTERAIDSLLVLLITVLVFVMQIPVFLNFFEKTGTSMDSLLCQFTATGYIVTAICGIAVLILAHYLLKRLAIYNKVKATLGGLWQGIISLKGVRNVPLYIALTLGIWLSYFFHYYLTFQCFEATSHLNLMCGLVTFIVGSIAVIVPTPNGAGPWHFAVKTMLILYGIQANDALFFVLIVHSVQTLLVVLLGIYAWIALAFTGKVKR
;
A
#
# COMPACT_ATOMS: atom_id res chain seq x y z
N MET A 1 -30.30 -26.65 -1.90
CA MET A 1 -29.90 -25.44 -2.69
C MET A 1 -28.98 -24.50 -1.90
N HIS A 2 -29.20 -24.24 -0.59
CA HIS A 2 -28.30 -23.44 0.25
C HIS A 2 -26.87 -24.00 0.35
N LEU A 3 -26.70 -25.30 0.57
CA LEU A 3 -25.39 -25.94 0.74
C LEU A 3 -24.50 -25.83 -0.52
N ILE A 4 -25.07 -25.93 -1.72
CA ILE A 4 -24.35 -25.81 -2.99
C ILE A 4 -23.94 -24.35 -3.27
N MET A 5 -24.74 -23.38 -2.84
CA MET A 5 -24.40 -21.96 -2.91
C MET A 5 -23.23 -21.60 -1.97
N ASP A 6 -23.19 -22.20 -0.77
CA ASP A 6 -22.10 -21.97 0.18
C ASP A 6 -20.78 -22.60 -0.30
N ILE A 7 -20.81 -23.81 -0.86
CA ILE A 7 -19.62 -24.47 -1.44
C ILE A 7 -19.06 -23.67 -2.61
N LYS A 8 -19.89 -23.16 -3.53
CA LYS A 8 -19.43 -22.29 -4.64
C LYS A 8 -18.82 -20.98 -4.14
N LYS A 9 -19.36 -20.42 -3.08
CA LYS A 9 -18.86 -19.18 -2.47
C LYS A 9 -17.51 -19.40 -1.77
N ILE A 10 -17.36 -20.51 -1.07
CA ILE A 10 -16.11 -20.95 -0.43
C ILE A 10 -15.05 -21.23 -1.51
N ALA A 11 -15.37 -22.01 -2.54
CA ALA A 11 -14.47 -22.32 -3.64
C ALA A 11 -14.00 -21.06 -4.38
N ASN A 12 -14.89 -20.08 -4.62
CA ASN A 12 -14.56 -18.80 -5.26
C ASN A 12 -13.63 -17.93 -4.39
N ASN A 13 -13.73 -18.03 -3.07
CA ASN A 13 -12.83 -17.31 -2.15
C ASN A 13 -11.45 -17.97 -2.07
N ILE A 14 -11.40 -19.30 -2.03
CA ILE A 14 -10.15 -20.08 -2.06
C ILE A 14 -9.40 -19.80 -3.37
N TRP A 15 -10.10 -19.79 -4.51
CA TRP A 15 -9.51 -19.49 -5.81
C TRP A 15 -8.89 -18.09 -5.87
N LYS A 16 -9.53 -17.08 -5.30
CA LYS A 16 -8.98 -15.72 -5.25
C LYS A 16 -7.71 -15.63 -4.42
N VAL A 17 -7.65 -16.34 -3.29
CA VAL A 17 -6.45 -16.42 -2.46
C VAL A 17 -5.34 -17.17 -3.20
N ALA A 18 -5.67 -18.31 -3.82
CA ALA A 18 -4.72 -19.08 -4.63
C ALA A 18 -4.16 -18.25 -5.79
N LEU A 19 -5.00 -17.51 -6.52
CA LEU A 19 -4.57 -16.64 -7.60
C LEU A 19 -3.62 -15.54 -7.11
N SER A 20 -3.90 -14.94 -5.95
CA SER A 20 -3.03 -13.93 -5.33
C SER A 20 -1.66 -14.49 -4.96
N LEU A 21 -1.62 -15.71 -4.42
CA LEU A 21 -0.37 -16.41 -4.07
C LEU A 21 0.42 -16.79 -5.33
N ILE A 22 -0.27 -17.31 -6.35
CA ILE A 22 0.35 -17.68 -7.62
C ILE A 22 0.94 -16.45 -8.30
N LEU A 23 0.20 -15.34 -8.36
CA LEU A 23 0.67 -14.10 -8.98
C LEU A 23 1.90 -13.54 -8.26
N GLY A 24 1.83 -13.41 -6.94
CA GLY A 24 2.96 -12.93 -6.14
C GLY A 24 4.17 -13.86 -6.24
N GLY A 25 3.94 -15.18 -6.15
CA GLY A 25 4.99 -16.19 -6.28
C GLY A 25 5.63 -16.22 -7.67
N ALA A 26 4.85 -16.08 -8.74
CA ALA A 26 5.36 -16.03 -10.11
C ALA A 26 6.26 -14.81 -10.34
N ILE A 27 5.87 -13.63 -9.84
CA ILE A 27 6.70 -12.41 -9.92
C ILE A 27 8.00 -12.61 -9.14
N LEU A 28 7.92 -13.13 -7.91
CA LEU A 28 9.12 -13.39 -7.10
C LEU A 28 10.02 -14.42 -7.78
N TYR A 29 9.47 -15.54 -8.25
CA TYR A 29 10.24 -16.56 -8.97
C TYR A 29 10.95 -15.96 -10.19
N TRP A 30 10.26 -15.18 -11.00
CA TRP A 30 10.86 -14.54 -12.18
C TRP A 30 11.97 -13.55 -11.80
N MET A 31 11.79 -12.79 -10.72
CA MET A 31 12.79 -11.81 -10.26
C MET A 31 14.03 -12.46 -9.67
N TYR A 32 13.86 -13.54 -8.91
CA TYR A 32 14.94 -14.17 -8.14
C TYR A 32 15.50 -15.44 -8.80
N ARG A 33 15.04 -15.82 -9.99
CA ARG A 33 15.65 -16.89 -10.76
C ARG A 33 17.09 -16.49 -11.12
N GLY A 34 18.05 -17.29 -10.72
CA GLY A 34 19.49 -17.00 -10.92
C GLY A 34 20.11 -16.04 -9.90
N PHE A 35 19.36 -15.63 -8.87
CA PHE A 35 19.87 -14.84 -7.76
C PHE A 35 20.63 -15.73 -6.79
N ASP A 36 21.83 -15.30 -6.37
CA ASP A 36 22.66 -16.05 -5.42
C ASP A 36 22.27 -15.76 -3.98
N PHE A 37 21.40 -16.61 -3.43
CA PHE A 37 20.94 -16.49 -2.04
C PHE A 37 22.05 -16.71 -1.01
N LYS A 38 23.20 -17.30 -1.35
CA LYS A 38 24.31 -17.49 -0.43
C LYS A 38 24.93 -16.16 0.01
N GLN A 39 24.85 -15.15 -0.86
CA GLN A 39 25.33 -13.81 -0.54
C GLN A 39 24.42 -13.04 0.42
N VAL A 40 23.17 -13.47 0.61
CA VAL A 40 22.21 -12.78 1.50
C VAL A 40 22.72 -12.79 2.95
N GLU A 41 23.29 -13.92 3.39
CA GLU A 41 23.87 -14.03 4.75
C GLU A 41 25.03 -13.06 4.94
N ASP A 42 25.94 -12.98 3.96
CA ASP A 42 27.08 -12.04 4.00
C ASP A 42 26.59 -10.58 4.03
N VAL A 43 25.59 -10.23 3.23
CA VAL A 43 25.01 -8.89 3.23
C VAL A 43 24.35 -8.56 4.58
N LEU A 44 23.58 -9.50 5.14
CA LEU A 44 22.90 -9.30 6.42
C LEU A 44 23.88 -9.15 7.59
N LEU A 45 24.97 -9.93 7.59
CA LEU A 45 25.91 -9.96 8.73
C LEU A 45 27.01 -8.90 8.62
N HIS A 46 27.46 -8.55 7.40
CA HIS A 46 28.69 -7.76 7.23
C HIS A 46 28.52 -6.47 6.42
N LYS A 47 27.51 -6.38 5.51
CA LYS A 47 27.38 -5.25 4.57
C LYS A 47 26.21 -4.34 4.88
N MET A 48 25.32 -4.76 5.78
CA MET A 48 24.13 -3.99 6.14
C MET A 48 24.31 -3.30 7.49
N SER A 49 23.95 -2.01 7.56
CA SER A 49 23.89 -1.29 8.84
C SER A 49 22.57 -1.58 9.57
N TRP A 50 22.63 -2.42 10.59
CA TRP A 50 21.49 -2.71 11.46
C TRP A 50 21.02 -1.52 12.27
N THR A 51 21.91 -0.56 12.56
CA THR A 51 21.53 0.65 13.29
C THR A 51 20.42 1.42 12.59
N TRP A 52 20.55 1.64 11.29
CA TRP A 52 19.53 2.34 10.52
C TRP A 52 18.24 1.53 10.38
N MET A 53 18.36 0.22 10.23
CA MET A 53 17.19 -0.67 10.16
C MET A 53 16.40 -0.63 11.47
N LEU A 54 17.07 -0.76 12.62
CA LEU A 54 16.43 -0.67 13.93
C LEU A 54 15.85 0.72 14.19
N LEU A 55 16.54 1.78 13.77
CA LEU A 55 16.04 3.16 13.87
C LEU A 55 14.77 3.38 13.02
N SER A 56 14.57 2.60 11.98
CA SER A 56 13.34 2.66 11.17
C SER A 56 12.11 2.07 11.90
N PHE A 57 12.28 1.11 12.81
CA PHE A 57 11.18 0.39 13.46
C PHE A 57 10.25 1.27 14.29
N PRO A 58 10.71 2.24 15.10
CA PRO A 58 9.83 3.19 15.78
C PRO A 58 8.85 3.88 14.84
N PHE A 59 9.27 4.22 13.62
CA PHE A 59 8.40 4.83 12.63
C PHE A 59 7.35 3.84 12.10
N GLY A 60 7.74 2.59 11.81
CA GLY A 60 6.80 1.54 11.42
C GLY A 60 5.75 1.25 12.48
N ILE A 61 6.16 1.23 13.77
CA ILE A 61 5.26 1.07 14.91
C ILE A 61 4.35 2.28 15.06
N SER A 62 4.90 3.49 15.01
CA SER A 62 4.14 4.75 15.14
C SER A 62 3.06 4.88 14.07
N ALA A 63 3.36 4.50 12.82
CA ALA A 63 2.37 4.50 11.74
C ALA A 63 1.13 3.67 12.10
N GLN A 64 1.33 2.48 12.67
CA GLN A 64 0.24 1.59 13.05
C GLN A 64 -0.50 2.09 14.31
N VAL A 65 0.21 2.67 15.28
CA VAL A 65 -0.39 3.30 16.47
C VAL A 65 -1.26 4.49 16.07
N PHE A 66 -0.75 5.40 15.23
CA PHE A 66 -1.52 6.53 14.71
C PHE A 66 -2.74 6.07 13.93
N ARG A 67 -2.64 4.99 13.18
CA ARG A 67 -3.78 4.38 12.49
C ARG A 67 -4.84 3.88 13.47
N GLY A 68 -4.45 3.25 14.57
CA GLY A 68 -5.36 2.82 15.64
C GLY A 68 -6.08 3.99 16.30
N TRP A 69 -5.37 5.08 16.60
CA TRP A 69 -5.96 6.30 17.19
C TRP A 69 -6.88 7.02 16.19
N ARG A 70 -6.50 7.12 14.92
CA ARG A 70 -7.34 7.69 13.87
C ARG A 70 -8.64 6.90 13.71
N TRP A 71 -8.53 5.56 13.71
CA TRP A 71 -9.71 4.71 13.58
C TRP A 71 -10.69 4.86 14.73
N LYS A 72 -10.21 4.97 15.95
CA LYS A 72 -11.05 5.30 17.12
C LYS A 72 -11.86 6.58 16.88
N GLN A 73 -11.23 7.64 16.34
CA GLN A 73 -11.94 8.90 16.05
C GLN A 73 -13.02 8.73 14.97
N SER A 74 -12.81 7.84 14.00
CA SER A 74 -13.81 7.54 12.96
C SER A 74 -15.04 6.81 13.52
N LEU A 75 -14.91 6.09 14.64
CA LEU A 75 -16.00 5.36 15.29
C LEU A 75 -16.86 6.25 16.20
N GLU A 76 -16.28 7.28 16.80
CA GLU A 76 -16.97 8.17 17.76
C GLU A 76 -18.24 8.81 17.21
N PRO A 77 -18.29 9.35 15.96
CA PRO A 77 -19.50 9.94 15.39
C PRO A 77 -20.66 8.95 15.21
N LEU A 78 -20.35 7.66 15.16
CA LEU A 78 -21.35 6.59 15.02
C LEU A 78 -21.89 6.11 16.37
N GLY A 79 -21.49 6.77 17.46
CA GLY A 79 -21.86 6.41 18.84
C GLY A 79 -21.08 5.20 19.38
N GLU A 80 -20.05 4.73 18.65
CA GLU A 80 -19.25 3.59 19.06
C GLU A 80 -18.04 4.04 19.89
N LYS A 81 -17.80 3.36 21.01
CA LYS A 81 -16.69 3.68 21.92
C LYS A 81 -15.69 2.53 21.91
N ALA A 82 -14.56 2.72 21.24
CA ALA A 82 -13.45 1.79 21.24
C ALA A 82 -12.34 2.25 22.18
N ARG A 83 -11.74 1.33 22.93
CA ARG A 83 -10.53 1.60 23.71
C ARG A 83 -9.34 1.80 22.76
N SER A 84 -8.47 2.76 23.09
CA SER A 84 -7.29 3.05 22.25
C SER A 84 -6.37 1.85 22.10
N SER A 85 -6.14 1.07 23.18
CA SER A 85 -5.31 -0.14 23.14
C SER A 85 -5.91 -1.21 22.22
N ILE A 86 -7.23 -1.46 22.31
CA ILE A 86 -7.91 -2.46 21.47
C ILE A 86 -7.88 -2.02 20.00
N SER A 87 -8.08 -0.74 19.71
CA SER A 87 -7.96 -0.22 18.35
C SER A 87 -6.56 -0.43 17.79
N ILE A 88 -5.49 -0.18 18.57
CA ILE A 88 -4.09 -0.39 18.15
C ILE A 88 -3.82 -1.88 17.95
N TYR A 89 -4.17 -2.74 18.92
CA TYR A 89 -3.96 -4.19 18.80
C TYR A 89 -4.70 -4.79 17.60
N SER A 90 -5.90 -4.27 17.32
CA SER A 90 -6.66 -4.71 16.14
C SER A 90 -5.96 -4.34 14.82
N ILE A 91 -5.27 -3.19 14.76
CA ILE A 91 -4.45 -2.81 13.60
C ILE A 91 -3.25 -3.75 13.46
N PHE A 92 -2.48 -3.99 14.52
CA PHE A 92 -1.33 -4.90 14.48
C PHE A 92 -1.74 -6.30 13.99
N LEU A 93 -2.82 -6.84 14.55
CA LEU A 93 -3.34 -8.16 14.15
C LEU A 93 -3.85 -8.14 12.69
N SER A 94 -4.48 -7.05 12.26
CA SER A 94 -4.96 -6.88 10.89
C SER A 94 -3.84 -6.97 9.86
N TYR A 95 -2.72 -6.28 10.12
CA TYR A 95 -1.56 -6.34 9.22
C TYR A 95 -0.95 -7.73 9.18
N ALA A 96 -0.76 -8.38 10.34
CA ALA A 96 -0.23 -9.73 10.40
C ALA A 96 -1.12 -10.75 9.66
N LEU A 97 -2.44 -10.68 9.82
CA LEU A 97 -3.36 -11.55 9.09
C LEU A 97 -3.36 -11.31 7.58
N SER A 98 -3.12 -10.07 7.15
CA SER A 98 -3.03 -9.72 5.73
C SER A 98 -1.78 -10.27 5.05
N LEU A 99 -0.78 -10.74 5.81
CA LEU A 99 0.37 -11.47 5.28
C LEU A 99 -0.03 -12.83 4.73
N VAL A 100 -1.06 -13.46 5.33
CA VAL A 100 -1.52 -14.80 4.93
C VAL A 100 -2.64 -14.68 3.89
N ILE A 101 -3.65 -13.88 4.20
CA ILE A 101 -4.83 -13.71 3.33
C ILE A 101 -4.97 -12.22 3.01
N PRO A 102 -4.74 -11.82 1.74
CA PRO A 102 -4.87 -10.43 1.34
C PRO A 102 -6.22 -9.83 1.75
N ARG A 103 -6.20 -8.65 2.38
CA ARG A 103 -7.39 -7.91 2.85
C ARG A 103 -8.21 -8.56 3.97
N ALA A 104 -7.91 -9.79 4.40
CA ALA A 104 -8.63 -10.42 5.52
C ALA A 104 -8.47 -9.65 6.84
N GLY A 105 -7.34 -8.98 7.01
CA GLY A 105 -7.08 -8.16 8.18
C GLY A 105 -8.12 -7.05 8.40
N GLU A 106 -8.70 -6.47 7.35
CA GLU A 106 -9.73 -5.44 7.48
C GLU A 106 -11.01 -5.95 8.16
N PHE A 107 -11.40 -7.19 7.84
CA PHE A 107 -12.51 -7.85 8.53
C PHE A 107 -12.11 -8.27 9.95
N ALA A 108 -10.90 -8.77 10.11
CA ALA A 108 -10.40 -9.23 11.41
C ALA A 108 -10.35 -8.11 12.44
N ARG A 109 -9.87 -6.91 12.09
CA ARG A 109 -9.85 -5.76 13.00
C ARG A 109 -11.24 -5.35 13.48
N CYS A 110 -12.26 -5.41 12.59
CA CYS A 110 -13.65 -5.17 12.95
C CYS A 110 -14.17 -6.24 13.93
N GLY A 111 -13.79 -7.51 13.70
CA GLY A 111 -14.11 -8.63 14.60
C GLY A 111 -13.48 -8.48 15.98
N VAL A 112 -12.24 -7.96 16.06
CA VAL A 112 -11.57 -7.67 17.33
C VAL A 112 -12.37 -6.62 18.12
N LEU A 113 -12.70 -5.47 17.51
CA LEU A 113 -13.50 -4.44 18.19
C LEU A 113 -14.87 -4.95 18.64
N LYS A 114 -15.54 -5.76 17.80
CA LYS A 114 -16.81 -6.40 18.20
C LYS A 114 -16.65 -7.30 19.41
N LYS A 115 -15.58 -8.09 19.45
CA LYS A 115 -15.36 -9.09 20.49
C LYS A 115 -14.93 -8.49 21.84
N TRP A 116 -14.12 -7.41 21.84
CA TRP A 116 -13.53 -6.84 23.05
C TRP A 116 -14.22 -5.59 23.55
N ASP A 117 -14.78 -4.76 22.66
CA ASP A 117 -15.41 -3.47 23.00
C ASP A 117 -16.88 -3.39 22.60
N ASP A 118 -17.46 -4.49 22.11
CA ASP A 118 -18.86 -4.60 21.64
C ASP A 118 -19.24 -3.58 20.57
N VAL A 119 -18.27 -3.11 19.78
CA VAL A 119 -18.49 -2.20 18.65
C VAL A 119 -19.26 -2.91 17.55
N SER A 120 -20.24 -2.23 16.95
CA SER A 120 -21.02 -2.77 15.84
C SER A 120 -20.13 -3.09 14.63
N PHE A 121 -20.09 -4.35 14.21
CA PHE A 121 -19.27 -4.82 13.09
C PHE A 121 -19.58 -4.07 11.77
N PRO A 122 -20.86 -3.87 11.36
CA PRO A 122 -21.17 -3.12 10.14
C PRO A 122 -20.69 -1.67 10.19
N LYS A 123 -20.83 -1.01 11.35
CA LYS A 123 -20.37 0.38 11.53
C LYS A 123 -18.83 0.44 11.46
N ALA A 124 -18.13 -0.48 12.13
CA ALA A 124 -16.68 -0.58 12.05
C ALA A 124 -16.20 -0.82 10.62
N LEU A 125 -16.86 -1.71 9.88
CA LEU A 125 -16.51 -1.97 8.48
C LEU A 125 -16.76 -0.76 7.59
N GLY A 126 -17.83 -0.01 7.82
CA GLY A 126 -18.11 1.25 7.11
C GLY A 126 -16.98 2.28 7.31
N THR A 127 -16.46 2.43 8.54
CA THR A 127 -15.34 3.35 8.81
C THR A 127 -14.04 2.88 8.15
N VAL A 128 -13.83 1.56 8.01
CA VAL A 128 -12.68 1.02 7.25
C VAL A 128 -12.71 1.46 5.79
N VAL A 129 -13.88 1.41 5.16
CA VAL A 129 -14.04 1.87 3.76
C VAL A 129 -13.73 3.36 3.65
N THR A 130 -14.24 4.18 4.59
CA THR A 130 -13.95 5.62 4.66
C THR A 130 -12.45 5.89 4.81
N GLU A 131 -11.76 5.18 5.71
CA GLU A 131 -10.32 5.30 5.88
C GLU A 131 -9.55 4.97 4.59
N ARG A 132 -9.92 3.88 3.90
CA ARG A 132 -9.30 3.52 2.61
C ARG A 132 -9.52 4.59 1.55
N ALA A 133 -10.70 5.21 1.53
CA ALA A 133 -11.00 6.31 0.61
C ALA A 133 -10.09 7.51 0.84
N ILE A 134 -9.91 7.93 2.10
CA ILE A 134 -9.05 9.04 2.50
C ILE A 134 -7.57 8.73 2.19
N ASP A 135 -7.11 7.53 2.57
CA ASP A 135 -5.74 7.10 2.29
C ASP A 135 -5.46 7.08 0.78
N SER A 136 -6.40 6.58 -0.04
CA SER A 136 -6.27 6.55 -1.50
C SER A 136 -6.23 7.96 -2.12
N LEU A 137 -7.04 8.88 -1.61
CA LEU A 137 -7.01 10.28 -2.05
C LEU A 137 -5.65 10.92 -1.73
N LEU A 138 -5.13 10.70 -0.53
CA LEU A 138 -3.83 11.24 -0.13
C LEU A 138 -2.70 10.67 -0.99
N VAL A 139 -2.69 9.35 -1.25
CA VAL A 139 -1.70 8.73 -2.17
C VAL A 139 -1.80 9.35 -3.55
N LEU A 140 -2.99 9.55 -4.08
CA LEU A 140 -3.20 10.19 -5.38
C LEU A 140 -2.63 11.60 -5.40
N LEU A 141 -2.92 12.41 -4.37
CA LEU A 141 -2.40 13.79 -4.27
C LEU A 141 -0.86 13.80 -4.21
N ILE A 142 -0.26 12.94 -3.37
CA ILE A 142 1.20 12.84 -3.29
C ILE A 142 1.78 12.35 -4.63
N THR A 143 1.13 11.41 -5.30
CA THR A 143 1.56 10.90 -6.62
C THR A 143 1.60 12.04 -7.63
N VAL A 144 0.54 12.85 -7.73
CA VAL A 144 0.49 14.00 -8.64
C VAL A 144 1.58 15.01 -8.28
N LEU A 145 1.75 15.34 -6.99
CA LEU A 145 2.79 16.25 -6.54
C LEU A 145 4.19 15.77 -6.93
N VAL A 146 4.50 14.49 -6.62
CA VAL A 146 5.79 13.87 -6.95
C VAL A 146 6.02 13.84 -8.46
N PHE A 147 5.00 13.51 -9.25
CA PHE A 147 5.09 13.52 -10.71
C PHE A 147 5.44 14.92 -11.23
N VAL A 148 4.73 15.96 -10.78
CA VAL A 148 5.00 17.34 -11.16
C VAL A 148 6.42 17.76 -10.78
N MET A 149 6.89 17.41 -9.59
CA MET A 149 8.26 17.71 -9.13
C MET A 149 9.33 16.96 -9.92
N GLN A 150 9.01 15.82 -10.53
CA GLN A 150 9.93 14.99 -11.32
C GLN A 150 9.92 15.31 -12.82
N ILE A 151 9.02 16.17 -13.30
CA ILE A 151 8.99 16.59 -14.72
C ILE A 151 10.38 17.00 -15.24
N PRO A 152 11.19 17.82 -14.53
CA PRO A 152 12.52 18.19 -15.00
C PRO A 152 13.46 16.97 -15.18
N VAL A 153 13.35 15.95 -14.30
CA VAL A 153 14.17 14.73 -14.40
C VAL A 153 13.76 13.93 -15.63
N PHE A 154 12.47 13.81 -15.91
CA PHE A 154 11.97 13.16 -17.12
C PHE A 154 12.42 13.90 -18.40
N LEU A 155 12.32 15.22 -18.42
CA LEU A 155 12.77 16.03 -19.55
C LEU A 155 14.27 15.84 -19.80
N ASN A 156 15.11 15.92 -18.76
CA ASN A 156 16.54 15.66 -18.87
C ASN A 156 16.88 14.24 -19.32
N PHE A 157 16.09 13.25 -18.88
CA PHE A 157 16.26 11.86 -19.33
C PHE A 157 15.96 11.73 -20.83
N PHE A 158 14.86 12.30 -21.30
CA PHE A 158 14.52 12.30 -22.72
C PHE A 158 15.58 13.04 -23.57
N GLU A 159 16.09 14.16 -23.10
CA GLU A 159 17.15 14.93 -23.75
C GLU A 159 18.45 14.11 -23.87
N LYS A 160 18.88 13.43 -22.77
CA LYS A 160 20.10 12.60 -22.76
C LYS A 160 19.97 11.32 -23.60
N THR A 161 18.78 10.78 -23.76
CA THR A 161 18.53 9.59 -24.58
C THR A 161 18.36 9.93 -26.06
N GLY A 162 18.48 11.21 -26.44
CA GLY A 162 18.30 11.69 -27.83
C GLY A 162 16.84 11.66 -28.28
N THR A 163 15.90 11.39 -27.35
CA THR A 163 14.47 11.35 -27.61
C THR A 163 13.87 12.63 -27.05
N SER A 164 14.13 13.80 -27.69
CA SER A 164 13.45 15.02 -27.25
C SER A 164 11.95 14.90 -27.50
N MET A 165 11.14 15.49 -26.65
CA MET A 165 9.69 15.57 -26.87
C MET A 165 9.39 16.21 -28.22
N ASP A 166 10.21 17.18 -28.63
CA ASP A 166 10.14 17.79 -29.96
C ASP A 166 10.45 16.80 -31.07
N SER A 167 11.43 15.90 -30.92
CA SER A 167 11.74 14.87 -31.92
C SER A 167 10.64 13.84 -32.06
N LEU A 168 9.96 13.48 -30.94
CA LEU A 168 8.78 12.62 -30.97
C LEU A 168 7.60 13.34 -31.60
N LEU A 169 7.37 14.61 -31.28
CA LEU A 169 6.29 15.42 -31.83
C LEU A 169 6.53 15.77 -33.32
N CYS A 170 7.76 16.06 -33.73
CA CYS A 170 8.10 16.37 -35.12
C CYS A 170 8.05 15.14 -36.05
N GLN A 171 8.07 13.92 -35.52
CA GLN A 171 7.88 12.71 -36.33
C GLN A 171 6.42 12.53 -36.74
N PHE A 172 5.47 13.21 -36.10
CA PHE A 172 4.08 13.17 -36.49
C PHE A 172 3.78 14.27 -37.52
N THR A 173 3.37 13.88 -38.69
CA THR A 173 2.74 14.79 -39.66
C THR A 173 1.39 15.28 -39.10
N ALA A 174 0.89 16.42 -39.59
CA ALA A 174 -0.44 16.92 -39.20
C ALA A 174 -1.52 15.85 -39.28
N THR A 175 -1.46 14.97 -40.30
CA THR A 175 -2.31 13.79 -40.45
C THR A 175 -2.10 12.78 -39.33
N GLY A 176 -0.86 12.57 -38.88
CA GLY A 176 -0.55 11.69 -37.74
C GLY A 176 -1.17 12.18 -36.44
N TYR A 177 -1.14 13.48 -36.14
CA TYR A 177 -1.81 14.05 -34.96
C TYR A 177 -3.32 13.85 -35.01
N ILE A 178 -3.95 14.08 -36.17
CA ILE A 178 -5.38 13.87 -36.36
C ILE A 178 -5.74 12.41 -36.15
N VAL A 179 -5.00 11.48 -36.75
CA VAL A 179 -5.22 10.02 -36.60
C VAL A 179 -5.03 9.61 -35.12
N THR A 180 -3.99 10.07 -34.46
CA THR A 180 -3.73 9.77 -33.04
C THR A 180 -4.83 10.34 -32.15
N ALA A 181 -5.31 11.55 -32.42
CA ALA A 181 -6.43 12.14 -31.69
C ALA A 181 -7.72 11.34 -31.90
N ILE A 182 -8.03 10.97 -33.13
CA ILE A 182 -9.21 10.15 -33.47
C ILE A 182 -9.11 8.77 -32.80
N CYS A 183 -7.95 8.11 -32.87
CA CYS A 183 -7.72 6.83 -32.19
C CYS A 183 -7.83 6.98 -30.67
N GLY A 184 -7.27 8.05 -30.07
CA GLY A 184 -7.39 8.35 -28.67
C GLY A 184 -8.86 8.55 -28.25
N ILE A 185 -9.61 9.33 -29.01
CA ILE A 185 -11.05 9.54 -28.77
C ILE A 185 -11.82 8.22 -28.93
N ALA A 186 -11.53 7.43 -29.98
CA ALA A 186 -12.16 6.14 -30.19
C ALA A 186 -11.87 5.15 -29.04
N VAL A 187 -10.64 5.12 -28.53
CA VAL A 187 -10.26 4.32 -27.35
C VAL A 187 -11.00 4.80 -26.10
N LEU A 188 -11.12 6.11 -25.89
CA LEU A 188 -11.86 6.67 -24.75
C LEU A 188 -13.37 6.36 -24.84
N ILE A 189 -13.96 6.46 -26.04
CA ILE A 189 -15.36 6.09 -26.28
C ILE A 189 -15.58 4.60 -26.08
N LEU A 190 -14.68 3.76 -26.61
CA LEU A 190 -14.73 2.31 -26.43
C LEU A 190 -14.55 1.92 -24.98
N ALA A 191 -13.58 2.52 -24.29
CA ALA A 191 -13.34 2.32 -22.86
C ALA A 191 -14.57 2.75 -22.04
N HIS A 192 -15.17 3.92 -22.35
CA HIS A 192 -16.39 4.38 -21.70
C HIS A 192 -17.58 3.42 -21.95
N TYR A 193 -17.74 2.94 -23.18
CA TYR A 193 -18.79 2.00 -23.54
C TYR A 193 -18.59 0.64 -22.87
N LEU A 194 -17.35 0.10 -22.87
CA LEU A 194 -17.00 -1.13 -22.20
C LEU A 194 -17.15 -1.01 -20.67
N LEU A 195 -16.70 0.10 -20.09
CA LEU A 195 -16.87 0.39 -18.67
C LEU A 195 -18.35 0.47 -18.27
N LYS A 196 -19.22 1.08 -19.12
CA LYS A 196 -20.66 1.13 -18.88
C LYS A 196 -21.32 -0.25 -18.92
N ARG A 197 -20.85 -1.13 -19.80
CA ARG A 197 -21.42 -2.48 -20.00
C ARG A 197 -20.87 -3.51 -19.01
N LEU A 198 -19.69 -3.28 -18.47
CA LEU A 198 -19.06 -4.10 -17.43
C LEU A 198 -19.56 -3.66 -16.05
N ALA A 199 -19.76 -4.60 -15.14
CA ALA A 199 -20.07 -4.35 -13.72
C ALA A 199 -19.04 -3.41 -13.03
N ILE A 200 -17.93 -3.09 -13.70
CA ILE A 200 -16.87 -2.19 -13.29
C ILE A 200 -17.36 -0.74 -13.18
N TYR A 201 -18.26 -0.26 -14.08
CA TYR A 201 -18.77 1.11 -14.00
C TYR A 201 -19.50 1.39 -12.67
N ASN A 202 -20.39 0.46 -12.28
CA ASN A 202 -21.07 0.56 -10.99
C ASN A 202 -20.10 0.46 -9.82
N LYS A 203 -19.04 -0.31 -9.97
CA LYS A 203 -17.97 -0.45 -8.96
C LYS A 203 -17.12 0.82 -8.85
N VAL A 204 -16.74 1.43 -9.97
CA VAL A 204 -16.01 2.72 -10.02
C VAL A 204 -16.91 3.84 -9.48
N LYS A 205 -18.17 3.93 -9.90
CA LYS A 205 -19.14 4.90 -9.39
C LYS A 205 -19.37 4.72 -7.88
N ALA A 206 -19.52 3.49 -7.41
CA ALA A 206 -19.65 3.19 -5.97
C ALA A 206 -18.37 3.56 -5.20
N THR A 207 -17.18 3.33 -5.77
CA THR A 207 -15.90 3.71 -5.18
C THR A 207 -15.76 5.23 -5.10
N LEU A 208 -16.08 5.96 -6.17
CA LEU A 208 -16.09 7.43 -6.18
C LEU A 208 -17.14 8.01 -5.24
N GLY A 209 -18.33 7.39 -5.18
CA GLY A 209 -19.38 7.73 -4.23
C GLY A 209 -18.95 7.46 -2.78
N GLY A 210 -18.23 6.36 -2.55
CA GLY A 210 -17.63 6.03 -1.26
C GLY A 210 -16.52 7.01 -0.85
N LEU A 211 -15.68 7.45 -1.79
CA LEU A 211 -14.69 8.52 -1.58
C LEU A 211 -15.36 9.82 -1.15
N TRP A 212 -16.41 10.23 -1.86
CA TRP A 212 -17.17 11.44 -1.54
C TRP A 212 -17.86 11.36 -0.18
N GLN A 213 -18.51 10.23 0.11
CA GLN A 213 -19.11 9.98 1.43
C GLN A 213 -18.04 9.93 2.54
N GLY A 214 -16.85 9.38 2.25
CA GLY A 214 -15.69 9.40 3.15
C GLY A 214 -15.28 10.82 3.50
N ILE A 215 -15.18 11.71 2.51
CA ILE A 215 -14.87 13.14 2.73
C ILE A 215 -15.97 13.83 3.56
N ILE A 216 -17.23 13.55 3.25
CA ILE A 216 -18.37 14.12 3.99
C ILE A 216 -18.41 13.60 5.45
N SER A 217 -18.09 12.33 5.68
CA SER A 217 -18.09 11.74 7.03
C SER A 217 -17.06 12.38 7.96
N LEU A 218 -16.01 13.03 7.41
CA LEU A 218 -15.08 13.84 8.21
C LEU A 218 -15.76 14.97 8.97
N LYS A 219 -16.90 15.49 8.48
CA LYS A 219 -17.69 16.50 9.20
C LYS A 219 -18.23 15.99 10.55
N GLY A 220 -18.36 14.67 10.71
CA GLY A 220 -18.78 14.04 11.96
C GLY A 220 -17.66 13.79 12.96
N VAL A 221 -16.40 13.92 12.56
CA VAL A 221 -15.25 13.71 13.44
C VAL A 221 -15.13 14.88 14.42
N ARG A 222 -15.10 14.59 15.72
CA ARG A 222 -15.09 15.60 16.77
C ARG A 222 -13.86 16.53 16.71
N ASN A 223 -12.70 16.01 16.34
CA ASN A 223 -11.45 16.76 16.26
C ASN A 223 -10.79 16.56 14.89
N VAL A 224 -11.24 17.33 13.90
CA VAL A 224 -10.72 17.27 12.52
C VAL A 224 -9.22 17.59 12.43
N PRO A 225 -8.68 18.62 13.13
CA PRO A 225 -7.24 18.87 13.12
C PRO A 225 -6.41 17.68 13.57
N LEU A 226 -6.81 17.00 14.66
CA LEU A 226 -6.13 15.80 15.15
C LEU A 226 -6.26 14.65 14.14
N TYR A 227 -7.41 14.49 13.50
CA TYR A 227 -7.59 13.47 12.45
C TYR A 227 -6.64 13.68 11.27
N ILE A 228 -6.48 14.93 10.81
CA ILE A 228 -5.55 15.30 9.77
C ILE A 228 -4.11 15.06 10.23
N ALA A 229 -3.74 15.50 11.42
CA ALA A 229 -2.42 15.29 11.99
C ALA A 229 -2.05 13.81 12.09
N LEU A 230 -2.99 12.95 12.54
CA LEU A 230 -2.79 11.50 12.57
C LEU A 230 -2.67 10.92 11.15
N THR A 231 -3.45 11.42 10.19
CA THR A 231 -3.35 10.97 8.80
C THR A 231 -1.98 11.30 8.20
N LEU A 232 -1.51 12.53 8.37
CA LEU A 232 -0.16 12.93 7.93
C LEU A 232 0.91 12.14 8.70
N GLY A 233 0.74 11.99 10.02
CA GLY A 233 1.64 11.21 10.86
C GLY A 233 1.80 9.75 10.41
N ILE A 234 0.71 9.10 9.99
CA ILE A 234 0.75 7.73 9.42
C ILE A 234 1.65 7.69 8.20
N TRP A 235 1.43 8.59 7.23
CA TRP A 235 2.16 8.55 5.96
C TRP A 235 3.60 9.00 6.08
N LEU A 236 3.88 10.03 6.90
CA LEU A 236 5.24 10.43 7.25
C LEU A 236 6.00 9.31 7.97
N SER A 237 5.34 8.63 8.90
CA SER A 237 5.96 7.50 9.60
C SER A 237 6.25 6.34 8.64
N TYR A 238 5.33 5.96 7.75
CA TYR A 238 5.61 4.95 6.73
C TYR A 238 6.74 5.38 5.78
N PHE A 239 6.76 6.65 5.39
CA PHE A 239 7.83 7.17 4.55
C PHE A 239 9.19 7.07 5.24
N PHE A 240 9.33 7.52 6.50
CA PHE A 240 10.59 7.42 7.23
C PHE A 240 10.96 5.98 7.58
N HIS A 241 9.98 5.12 7.89
CA HIS A 241 10.23 3.69 8.05
C HIS A 241 10.87 3.06 6.80
N TYR A 242 10.46 3.51 5.61
CA TYR A 242 11.04 3.09 4.35
C TYR A 242 12.35 3.82 4.05
N TYR A 243 12.39 5.17 4.13
CA TYR A 243 13.54 5.96 3.71
C TYR A 243 14.81 5.68 4.53
N LEU A 244 14.68 5.45 5.83
CA LEU A 244 15.83 5.09 6.67
C LEU A 244 16.50 3.78 6.23
N THR A 245 15.78 2.90 5.55
CA THR A 245 16.38 1.67 5.01
C THR A 245 17.37 1.93 3.88
N PHE A 246 17.34 3.10 3.23
CA PHE A 246 18.36 3.46 2.24
C PHE A 246 19.74 3.61 2.88
N GLN A 247 19.78 4.06 4.12
CA GLN A 247 21.02 4.20 4.88
C GLN A 247 21.57 2.85 5.38
N CYS A 248 20.81 1.76 5.22
CA CYS A 248 21.25 0.43 5.62
C CYS A 248 22.31 -0.15 4.68
N PHE A 249 22.35 0.29 3.42
CA PHE A 249 23.22 -0.28 2.39
C PHE A 249 24.06 0.82 1.75
N GLU A 250 25.34 0.58 1.57
CA GLU A 250 26.25 1.52 0.92
C GLU A 250 25.76 1.92 -0.47
N ALA A 251 25.28 0.94 -1.24
CA ALA A 251 24.75 1.15 -2.59
C ALA A 251 23.59 2.15 -2.67
N THR A 252 22.77 2.29 -1.63
CA THR A 252 21.58 3.16 -1.62
C THR A 252 21.73 4.39 -0.72
N SER A 253 22.76 4.47 0.12
CA SER A 253 22.93 5.53 1.12
C SER A 253 23.09 6.93 0.54
N HIS A 254 23.58 7.04 -0.68
CA HIS A 254 23.74 8.31 -1.40
C HIS A 254 22.45 8.84 -2.05
N LEU A 255 21.38 8.03 -2.07
CA LEU A 255 20.10 8.42 -2.67
C LEU A 255 19.40 9.47 -1.80
N ASN A 256 18.97 10.55 -2.46
CA ASN A 256 18.36 11.69 -1.79
C ASN A 256 16.89 11.41 -1.37
N LEU A 257 16.35 12.33 -0.57
CA LEU A 257 14.97 12.25 -0.07
C LEU A 257 13.92 12.14 -1.18
N MET A 258 14.16 12.82 -2.32
CA MET A 258 13.23 12.80 -3.45
C MET A 258 13.18 11.43 -4.11
N CYS A 259 14.33 10.78 -4.31
CA CYS A 259 14.41 9.40 -4.77
C CYS A 259 13.65 8.46 -3.82
N GLY A 260 13.85 8.63 -2.51
CA GLY A 260 13.09 7.91 -1.49
C GLY A 260 11.58 8.10 -1.62
N LEU A 261 11.13 9.33 -1.85
CA LEU A 261 9.72 9.65 -1.99
C LEU A 261 9.09 9.02 -3.25
N VAL A 262 9.78 9.12 -4.38
CA VAL A 262 9.34 8.50 -5.65
C VAL A 262 9.21 6.99 -5.51
N THR A 263 10.26 6.33 -5.00
CA THR A 263 10.27 4.87 -4.83
C THR A 263 9.23 4.42 -3.81
N PHE A 264 9.01 5.17 -2.74
CA PHE A 264 7.96 4.92 -1.75
C PHE A 264 6.56 4.98 -2.37
N ILE A 265 6.27 6.00 -3.17
CA ILE A 265 4.95 6.16 -3.82
C ILE A 265 4.73 5.07 -4.86
N VAL A 266 5.73 4.79 -5.70
CA VAL A 266 5.62 3.71 -6.71
C VAL A 266 5.42 2.35 -6.03
N GLY A 267 6.14 2.08 -4.94
CA GLY A 267 5.95 0.90 -4.11
C GLY A 267 4.54 0.85 -3.49
N SER A 268 4.02 1.98 -2.98
CA SER A 268 2.68 2.07 -2.41
C SER A 268 1.57 1.80 -3.43
N ILE A 269 1.75 2.26 -4.68
CA ILE A 269 0.84 1.97 -5.79
C ILE A 269 0.89 0.48 -6.14
N ALA A 270 2.08 -0.13 -6.19
CA ALA A 270 2.25 -1.53 -6.52
C ALA A 270 1.52 -2.48 -5.54
N VAL A 271 1.38 -2.09 -4.26
CA VAL A 271 0.62 -2.85 -3.24
C VAL A 271 -0.89 -2.90 -3.53
N ILE A 272 -1.42 -2.10 -4.46
CA ILE A 272 -2.82 -2.21 -4.91
C ILE A 272 -3.09 -3.58 -5.54
N VAL A 273 -2.07 -4.18 -6.17
CA VAL A 273 -2.16 -5.55 -6.68
C VAL A 273 -2.34 -6.51 -5.50
N PRO A 274 -3.42 -7.31 -5.47
CA PRO A 274 -3.79 -8.10 -4.30
C PRO A 274 -2.90 -9.34 -4.14
N THR A 275 -1.68 -9.14 -3.66
CA THR A 275 -0.76 -10.19 -3.25
C THR A 275 -0.52 -10.11 -1.74
N PRO A 276 -0.12 -11.20 -1.06
CA PRO A 276 0.21 -11.17 0.36
C PRO A 276 1.27 -10.10 0.64
N ASN A 277 0.94 -9.12 1.48
CA ASN A 277 1.82 -7.99 1.83
C ASN A 277 2.43 -7.23 0.63
N GLY A 278 1.84 -7.28 -0.56
CA GLY A 278 2.41 -6.69 -1.77
C GLY A 278 3.63 -7.44 -2.31
N ALA A 279 3.93 -8.65 -1.80
CA ALA A 279 5.07 -9.46 -2.26
C ALA A 279 4.98 -9.73 -3.76
N GLY A 280 6.08 -9.57 -4.45
CA GLY A 280 6.18 -9.59 -5.90
C GLY A 280 6.02 -8.20 -6.52
N PRO A 281 4.83 -7.64 -6.61
CA PRO A 281 4.61 -6.31 -7.21
C PRO A 281 5.42 -5.20 -6.55
N TRP A 282 5.48 -5.14 -5.22
CA TRP A 282 6.30 -4.16 -4.51
C TRP A 282 7.79 -4.34 -4.80
N HIS A 283 8.29 -5.59 -4.76
CA HIS A 283 9.69 -5.89 -5.06
C HIS A 283 10.05 -5.45 -6.48
N PHE A 284 9.20 -5.78 -7.45
CA PHE A 284 9.41 -5.39 -8.85
C PHE A 284 9.43 -3.87 -9.02
N ALA A 285 8.46 -3.17 -8.46
CA ALA A 285 8.31 -1.73 -8.59
C ALA A 285 9.51 -0.98 -7.97
N VAL A 286 9.86 -1.30 -6.73
CA VAL A 286 10.96 -0.64 -6.02
C VAL A 286 12.30 -0.99 -6.66
N LYS A 287 12.56 -2.26 -7.00
CA LYS A 287 13.78 -2.65 -7.75
C LYS A 287 13.93 -1.85 -9.03
N THR A 288 12.88 -1.77 -9.83
CA THR A 288 12.91 -1.07 -11.13
C THR A 288 13.25 0.41 -10.92
N MET A 289 12.64 1.05 -9.93
CA MET A 289 12.93 2.44 -9.61
C MET A 289 14.37 2.63 -9.13
N LEU A 290 14.89 1.77 -8.26
CA LEU A 290 16.29 1.85 -7.82
C LEU A 290 17.27 1.72 -9.00
N ILE A 291 17.01 0.82 -9.94
CA ILE A 291 17.82 0.69 -11.16
C ILE A 291 17.77 1.97 -12.00
N LEU A 292 16.59 2.60 -12.14
CA LEU A 292 16.45 3.89 -12.86
C LEU A 292 17.24 5.01 -12.18
N TYR A 293 17.42 4.94 -10.86
CA TYR A 293 18.28 5.87 -10.10
C TYR A 293 19.77 5.46 -10.08
N GLY A 294 20.16 4.47 -10.89
CA GLY A 294 21.57 4.08 -11.09
C GLY A 294 22.09 3.00 -10.17
N ILE A 295 21.22 2.37 -9.35
CA ILE A 295 21.63 1.24 -8.50
C ILE A 295 21.79 -0.01 -9.36
N GLN A 296 22.85 -0.78 -9.12
CA GLN A 296 23.07 -2.05 -9.81
C GLN A 296 21.93 -3.04 -9.53
N ALA A 297 21.60 -3.85 -10.54
CA ALA A 297 20.45 -4.75 -10.46
C ALA A 297 20.52 -5.74 -9.29
N ASN A 298 21.73 -6.23 -8.95
CA ASN A 298 21.93 -7.13 -7.81
C ASN A 298 21.73 -6.41 -6.47
N ASP A 299 22.28 -5.20 -6.31
CA ASP A 299 22.13 -4.42 -5.08
C ASP A 299 20.66 -4.03 -4.85
N ALA A 300 19.96 -3.66 -5.93
CA ALA A 300 18.54 -3.40 -5.89
C ALA A 300 17.73 -4.65 -5.49
N LEU A 301 18.13 -5.85 -5.94
CA LEU A 301 17.51 -7.12 -5.52
C LEU A 301 17.76 -7.42 -4.04
N PHE A 302 19.00 -7.25 -3.55
CA PHE A 302 19.32 -7.42 -2.12
C PHE A 302 18.50 -6.44 -1.27
N PHE A 303 18.47 -5.16 -1.68
CA PHE A 303 17.70 -4.14 -0.97
C PHE A 303 16.23 -4.55 -0.81
N VAL A 304 15.52 -4.84 -1.91
CA VAL A 304 14.08 -5.13 -1.84
C VAL A 304 13.79 -6.42 -1.09
N LEU A 305 14.64 -7.44 -1.21
CA LEU A 305 14.48 -8.71 -0.50
C LEU A 305 14.65 -8.52 1.01
N ILE A 306 15.74 -7.90 1.43
CA ILE A 306 16.10 -7.78 2.85
C ILE A 306 15.14 -6.80 3.53
N VAL A 307 14.93 -5.62 2.95
CA VAL A 307 14.06 -4.60 3.55
C VAL A 307 12.64 -5.13 3.72
N HIS A 308 12.06 -5.72 2.68
CA HIS A 308 10.71 -6.24 2.76
C HIS A 308 10.59 -7.40 3.77
N SER A 309 11.58 -8.29 3.80
CA SER A 309 11.59 -9.43 4.73
C SER A 309 11.70 -8.98 6.19
N VAL A 310 12.62 -8.05 6.49
CA VAL A 310 12.83 -7.55 7.85
C VAL A 310 11.64 -6.70 8.32
N GLN A 311 11.07 -5.85 7.46
CA GLN A 311 9.87 -5.08 7.79
C GLN A 311 8.65 -5.99 7.96
N THR A 312 8.54 -7.06 7.17
CA THR A 312 7.49 -8.07 7.35
C THR A 312 7.64 -8.81 8.67
N LEU A 313 8.86 -9.13 9.09
CA LEU A 313 9.12 -9.73 10.41
C LEU A 313 8.63 -8.82 11.54
N LEU A 314 8.88 -7.50 11.46
CA LEU A 314 8.33 -6.54 12.42
C LEU A 314 6.79 -6.63 12.50
N VAL A 315 6.11 -6.72 11.37
CA VAL A 315 4.64 -6.86 11.33
C VAL A 315 4.18 -8.16 12.01
N VAL A 316 4.90 -9.27 11.78
CA VAL A 316 4.62 -10.55 12.45
C VAL A 316 4.77 -10.41 13.97
N LEU A 317 5.87 -9.83 14.44
CA LEU A 317 6.15 -9.63 15.86
C LEU A 317 5.07 -8.75 16.54
N LEU A 318 4.66 -7.66 15.88
CA LEU A 318 3.57 -6.82 16.37
C LEU A 318 2.22 -7.55 16.40
N GLY A 319 1.95 -8.42 15.41
CA GLY A 319 0.77 -9.26 15.39
C GLY A 319 0.74 -10.27 16.54
N ILE A 320 1.87 -10.93 16.81
CA ILE A 320 2.03 -11.85 17.94
C ILE A 320 1.85 -11.08 19.26
N TYR A 321 2.49 -9.93 19.43
CA TYR A 321 2.32 -9.07 20.58
C TYR A 321 0.84 -8.71 20.79
N ALA A 322 0.16 -8.26 19.74
CA ALA A 322 -1.26 -7.89 19.82
C ALA A 322 -2.15 -9.09 20.20
N TRP A 323 -1.87 -10.27 19.66
CA TRP A 323 -2.62 -11.49 19.99
C TRP A 323 -2.47 -11.86 21.47
N ILE A 324 -1.25 -11.80 22.00
CA ILE A 324 -0.96 -12.04 23.41
C ILE A 324 -1.64 -10.97 24.27
N ALA A 325 -1.46 -9.68 23.95
CA ALA A 325 -2.05 -8.56 24.69
C ALA A 325 -3.58 -8.64 24.74
N LEU A 326 -4.23 -9.03 23.65
CA LEU A 326 -5.67 -9.25 23.60
C LEU A 326 -6.14 -10.40 24.50
N ALA A 327 -5.33 -11.46 24.65
CA ALA A 327 -5.67 -12.58 25.53
C ALA A 327 -5.76 -12.15 27.01
N PHE A 328 -4.93 -11.18 27.43
CA PHE A 328 -4.94 -10.64 28.79
C PHE A 328 -5.87 -9.43 28.97
N THR A 329 -6.49 -8.94 27.91
CA THR A 329 -7.38 -7.77 28.00
C THR A 329 -8.84 -8.19 28.23
N GLY A 330 -9.43 -7.69 29.30
CA GLY A 330 -10.84 -7.95 29.63
C GLY A 330 -11.79 -7.40 28.54
N LYS A 331 -12.87 -8.15 28.27
CA LYS A 331 -13.93 -7.75 27.35
C LYS A 331 -14.89 -6.81 28.03
N VAL A 332 -15.37 -5.79 27.32
CA VAL A 332 -16.47 -4.93 27.75
C VAL A 332 -17.74 -5.48 27.12
N LYS A 333 -18.72 -5.81 27.94
CA LYS A 333 -20.11 -6.09 27.50
C LYS A 333 -20.91 -4.80 27.72
N ARG A 334 -21.59 -4.35 26.72
CA ARG A 334 -22.58 -3.26 26.77
C ARG A 334 -23.96 -3.85 26.66
#